data_8b19c9671d1161850b7b09dfab413e8b
#
_entry.id   8b19c9671d1161850b7b09dfab413e8b
#
_cell.length_a   1.000
_cell.length_b   1.000
_cell.length_c   1.000
_cell.angle_alpha   90.00
_cell.angle_beta   90.00
_cell.angle_gamma   90.00
#
_symmetry.space_group_name_H-M   'P 1'
#
loop_
_entity.id
_entity.type
_entity.pdbx_description
1 polymer ?
#
loop_
_entity_poly.entity_id
_entity_poly.type
_entity_poly.pdbx_seq_one_letter_code
_entity_poly.pdbx_strand_id
1 'polypeptide(L)'
;MKIPRISALVTILLLASCTATTPMKTVSQVDLDRFMGKWYVIANIPTFFERDVLNPTETYELTPEGYIDTKFEFYDPNSERSKSYNPKAYILNKETNATWGMQFIWPFKADFRIVYLNQDYSATVIGRSKRDYI
;
A
#
# COMPACT_ATOMS: atom_id res chain seq x y z
N MET A 1 55.62 21.23 -6.56
CA MET A 1 55.02 20.03 -5.90
C MET A 1 53.80 19.61 -6.70
N LYS A 2 53.88 18.52 -7.47
CA LYS A 2 52.77 18.06 -8.32
C LYS A 2 51.89 17.14 -7.51
N ILE A 3 50.66 17.59 -7.19
CA ILE A 3 49.65 16.79 -6.53
C ILE A 3 49.02 15.84 -7.58
N PRO A 4 49.02 14.53 -7.37
CA PRO A 4 48.54 13.58 -8.39
C PRO A 4 47.01 13.69 -8.52
N ARG A 5 46.56 13.87 -9.74
CA ARG A 5 45.15 13.93 -10.16
C ARG A 5 44.34 12.63 -10.03
N ILE A 6 44.88 11.64 -9.29
CA ILE A 6 44.26 10.30 -9.15
C ILE A 6 43.21 10.23 -8.05
N SER A 7 43.25 11.14 -7.07
CA SER A 7 42.29 11.11 -5.94
C SER A 7 40.86 11.54 -6.30
N ALA A 8 40.65 12.25 -7.40
CA ALA A 8 39.30 12.73 -7.78
C ALA A 8 38.43 11.66 -8.48
N LEU A 9 39.09 10.62 -9.05
CA LEU A 9 38.35 9.58 -9.79
C LEU A 9 37.76 8.48 -8.88
N VAL A 10 38.31 8.29 -7.68
CA VAL A 10 37.89 7.26 -6.73
C VAL A 10 36.61 7.66 -5.97
N THR A 11 36.36 8.96 -5.80
CA THR A 11 35.21 9.47 -5.01
C THR A 11 33.89 9.38 -5.78
N ILE A 12 33.89 9.29 -7.11
CA ILE A 12 32.70 9.26 -7.95
C ILE A 12 32.10 7.83 -8.05
N LEU A 13 32.90 6.79 -7.77
CA LEU A 13 32.43 5.39 -7.90
C LEU A 13 31.60 4.89 -6.70
N LEU A 14 31.52 5.64 -5.60
CA LEU A 14 30.84 5.20 -4.36
C LEU A 14 29.37 5.62 -4.25
N LEU A 15 28.81 6.34 -5.23
CA LEU A 15 27.44 6.84 -5.20
C LEU A 15 26.43 6.02 -6.02
N ALA A 16 26.85 4.92 -6.65
CA ALA A 16 26.00 4.08 -7.49
C ALA A 16 25.46 2.83 -6.79
N SER A 17 25.31 2.86 -5.46
CA SER A 17 24.56 1.81 -4.76
C SER A 17 23.07 2.19 -4.71
N CYS A 18 22.43 2.32 -5.87
CA CYS A 18 20.98 2.20 -5.95
C CYS A 18 20.62 0.74 -5.68
N THR A 19 20.29 0.40 -4.45
CA THR A 19 19.63 -0.86 -4.14
C THR A 19 18.24 -0.82 -4.77
N ALA A 20 18.14 -1.33 -6.00
CA ALA A 20 16.87 -1.56 -6.64
C ALA A 20 16.13 -2.62 -5.82
N THR A 21 15.22 -2.19 -4.95
CA THR A 21 14.34 -3.11 -4.23
C THR A 21 13.43 -3.77 -5.25
N THR A 22 13.53 -5.10 -5.35
CA THR A 22 12.61 -5.88 -6.21
C THR A 22 11.17 -5.59 -5.80
N PRO A 23 10.30 -5.17 -6.73
CA PRO A 23 8.91 -4.92 -6.42
C PRO A 23 8.27 -6.15 -5.78
N MET A 24 7.42 -5.94 -4.77
CA MET A 24 6.68 -7.03 -4.14
C MET A 24 5.75 -7.68 -5.17
N LYS A 25 5.87 -9.00 -5.31
CA LYS A 25 5.04 -9.77 -6.25
C LYS A 25 3.59 -9.73 -5.80
N THR A 26 2.68 -9.49 -6.73
CA THR A 26 1.22 -9.54 -6.53
C THR A 26 0.65 -10.89 -6.96
N VAL A 27 -0.63 -11.13 -6.63
CA VAL A 27 -1.41 -12.20 -7.24
C VAL A 27 -1.55 -11.97 -8.75
N SER A 28 -1.82 -13.01 -9.50
CA SER A 28 -1.91 -12.96 -10.97
C SER A 28 -3.13 -12.20 -11.48
N GLN A 29 -4.23 -12.26 -10.76
CA GLN A 29 -5.51 -11.64 -11.14
C GLN A 29 -6.38 -11.38 -9.92
N VAL A 30 -7.09 -10.25 -9.94
CA VAL A 30 -8.15 -9.92 -8.98
C VAL A 30 -9.45 -9.64 -9.74
N ASP A 31 -10.49 -10.37 -9.41
CA ASP A 31 -11.85 -10.06 -9.80
C ASP A 31 -12.36 -8.95 -8.88
N LEU A 32 -12.52 -7.74 -9.42
CA LEU A 32 -12.86 -6.57 -8.62
C LEU A 32 -14.26 -6.71 -7.99
N ASP A 33 -15.23 -7.23 -8.73
CA ASP A 33 -16.60 -7.37 -8.21
C ASP A 33 -16.65 -8.30 -7.00
N ARG A 34 -15.85 -9.37 -7.01
CA ARG A 34 -15.73 -10.29 -5.88
C ARG A 34 -14.91 -9.71 -4.73
N PHE A 35 -13.98 -8.80 -5.01
CA PHE A 35 -13.13 -8.19 -3.99
C PHE A 35 -13.84 -7.05 -3.25
N MET A 36 -14.85 -6.41 -3.86
CA MET A 36 -15.62 -5.34 -3.22
C MET A 36 -16.35 -5.84 -1.98
N GLY A 37 -16.71 -4.90 -1.11
CA GLY A 37 -17.39 -5.16 0.16
C GLY A 37 -16.50 -4.91 1.37
N LYS A 38 -16.91 -5.45 2.51
CA LYS A 38 -16.27 -5.22 3.81
C LYS A 38 -15.27 -6.31 4.15
N TRP A 39 -14.07 -5.89 4.51
CA TRP A 39 -12.98 -6.72 5.01
C TRP A 39 -12.66 -6.38 6.46
N TYR A 40 -12.36 -7.40 7.26
CA TYR A 40 -11.93 -7.25 8.65
C TYR A 40 -10.41 -7.35 8.72
N VAL A 41 -9.75 -6.34 9.29
CA VAL A 41 -8.30 -6.35 9.45
C VAL A 41 -7.96 -7.16 10.70
N ILE A 42 -7.43 -8.36 10.51
CA ILE A 42 -7.09 -9.28 11.61
C ILE A 42 -5.64 -9.15 12.07
N ALA A 43 -4.78 -8.59 11.23
CA ALA A 43 -3.37 -8.32 11.52
C ALA A 43 -2.86 -7.21 10.60
N ASN A 44 -2.03 -6.34 11.12
CA ASN A 44 -1.35 -5.30 10.35
C ASN A 44 0.00 -4.94 10.98
N ILE A 45 0.89 -4.35 10.17
CA ILE A 45 2.02 -3.58 10.67
C ILE A 45 1.53 -2.14 10.75
N PRO A 46 1.27 -1.60 11.96
CA PRO A 46 0.56 -0.34 12.08
C PRO A 46 1.40 0.84 11.61
N THR A 47 0.77 1.78 10.92
CA THR A 47 1.32 3.11 10.73
C THR A 47 1.31 3.88 12.05
N PHE A 48 1.96 5.05 12.09
CA PHE A 48 1.93 5.92 13.27
C PHE A 48 0.49 6.30 13.69
N PHE A 49 -0.42 6.44 12.73
CA PHE A 49 -1.82 6.82 12.95
C PHE A 49 -2.74 5.64 13.32
N GLU A 50 -2.28 4.40 13.11
CA GLU A 50 -3.06 3.17 13.32
C GLU A 50 -2.61 2.39 14.55
N ARG A 51 -1.74 2.98 15.38
CA ARG A 51 -1.34 2.36 16.63
C ARG A 51 -2.53 2.33 17.59
N ASP A 52 -2.72 1.17 18.20
CA ASP A 52 -3.72 0.96 19.25
C ASP A 52 -5.19 1.05 18.78
N VAL A 53 -5.47 1.03 17.46
CA VAL A 53 -6.85 0.98 16.96
C VAL A 53 -7.48 -0.39 17.19
N LEU A 54 -8.79 -0.41 17.47
CA LEU A 54 -9.54 -1.62 17.71
C LEU A 54 -10.56 -1.88 16.60
N ASN A 55 -10.73 -3.15 16.25
CA ASN A 55 -11.70 -3.63 15.27
C ASN A 55 -11.67 -2.89 13.92
N PRO A 56 -10.49 -2.71 13.30
CA PRO A 56 -10.42 -2.02 12.03
C PRO A 56 -11.08 -2.83 10.91
N THR A 57 -11.79 -2.11 10.05
CA THR A 57 -12.43 -2.67 8.86
C THR A 57 -12.15 -1.77 7.66
N GLU A 58 -12.06 -2.39 6.48
CA GLU A 58 -11.94 -1.70 5.21
C GLU A 58 -13.11 -2.10 4.32
N THR A 59 -13.80 -1.11 3.76
CA THR A 59 -14.88 -1.34 2.80
C THR A 59 -14.48 -0.76 1.45
N TYR A 60 -14.65 -1.52 0.39
CA TYR A 60 -14.33 -1.16 -0.98
C TYR A 60 -15.58 -1.15 -1.84
N GLU A 61 -15.72 -0.13 -2.68
CA GLU A 61 -16.82 0.00 -3.63
C GLU A 61 -16.30 0.53 -4.97
N LEU A 62 -16.47 -0.25 -6.04
CA LEU A 62 -16.08 0.16 -7.38
C LEU A 62 -17.08 1.18 -7.90
N THR A 63 -16.60 2.37 -8.27
CA THR A 63 -17.44 3.44 -8.78
C THR A 63 -17.65 3.33 -10.30
N PRO A 64 -18.72 3.92 -10.86
CA PRO A 64 -18.92 3.99 -12.30
C PRO A 64 -17.78 4.68 -13.06
N GLU A 65 -17.05 5.58 -12.39
CA GLU A 65 -15.90 6.31 -12.94
C GLU A 65 -14.62 5.45 -12.99
N GLY A 66 -14.66 4.24 -12.40
CA GLY A 66 -13.57 3.27 -12.46
C GLY A 66 -12.47 3.44 -11.41
N TYR A 67 -12.71 4.19 -10.36
CA TYR A 67 -11.90 4.17 -9.13
C TYR A 67 -12.65 3.41 -8.03
N ILE A 68 -11.98 3.11 -6.93
CA ILE A 68 -12.57 2.42 -5.79
C ILE A 68 -12.69 3.42 -4.64
N ASP A 69 -13.93 3.67 -4.22
CA ASP A 69 -14.19 4.34 -2.95
C ASP A 69 -13.84 3.39 -1.81
N THR A 70 -13.07 3.88 -0.85
CA THR A 70 -12.66 3.07 0.29
C THR A 70 -13.09 3.74 1.57
N LYS A 71 -13.42 2.92 2.57
CA LYS A 71 -13.78 3.37 3.91
C LYS A 71 -13.03 2.54 4.93
N PHE A 72 -12.07 3.16 5.61
CA PHE A 72 -11.36 2.57 6.74
C PHE A 72 -12.03 3.04 8.03
N GLU A 73 -12.55 2.12 8.81
CA GLU A 73 -13.27 2.37 10.06
C GLU A 73 -12.60 1.65 11.21
N PHE A 74 -12.48 2.30 12.36
CA PHE A 74 -11.90 1.71 13.56
C PHE A 74 -12.39 2.43 14.81
N TYR A 75 -12.24 1.78 15.97
CA TYR A 75 -12.41 2.41 17.27
C TYR A 75 -11.05 2.87 17.80
N ASP A 76 -10.96 4.13 18.20
CA ASP A 76 -9.76 4.73 18.82
C ASP A 76 -9.99 4.81 20.34
N PRO A 77 -9.31 3.96 21.13
CA PRO A 77 -9.48 3.95 22.58
C PRO A 77 -8.95 5.20 23.27
N ASN A 78 -7.99 5.92 22.64
CA ASN A 78 -7.44 7.14 23.24
C ASN A 78 -8.43 8.30 23.22
N SER A 79 -9.27 8.37 22.18
CA SER A 79 -10.33 9.38 22.08
C SER A 79 -11.71 8.85 22.44
N GLU A 80 -11.82 7.55 22.75
CA GLU A 80 -13.07 6.83 23.04
C GLU A 80 -14.14 7.00 21.94
N ARG A 81 -13.70 7.01 20.67
CA ARG A 81 -14.57 7.26 19.52
C ARG A 81 -14.27 6.33 18.34
N SER A 82 -15.32 6.03 17.59
CA SER A 82 -15.16 5.47 16.25
C SER A 82 -14.73 6.57 15.29
N LYS A 83 -13.75 6.24 14.44
CA LYS A 83 -13.20 7.12 13.41
C LYS A 83 -13.31 6.44 12.05
N SER A 84 -13.35 7.23 10.99
CA SER A 84 -13.27 6.74 9.63
C SER A 84 -12.44 7.65 8.74
N TYR A 85 -11.75 7.03 7.76
CA TYR A 85 -11.06 7.71 6.66
C TYR A 85 -11.61 7.17 5.35
N ASN A 86 -11.77 8.06 4.36
CA ASN A 86 -12.35 7.72 3.06
C ASN A 86 -11.38 8.03 1.92
N PRO A 87 -10.26 7.30 1.79
CA PRO A 87 -9.36 7.48 0.66
C PRO A 87 -9.98 6.94 -0.62
N LYS A 88 -9.45 7.37 -1.77
CA LYS A 88 -9.78 6.81 -3.07
C LYS A 88 -8.67 5.90 -3.54
N ALA A 89 -9.01 4.73 -4.06
CA ALA A 89 -8.05 3.85 -4.68
C ALA A 89 -8.18 3.87 -6.22
N TYR A 90 -7.06 3.96 -6.89
CA TYR A 90 -6.96 3.94 -8.35
C TYR A 90 -6.23 2.69 -8.79
N ILE A 91 -6.82 1.92 -9.69
CA ILE A 91 -6.20 0.71 -10.23
C ILE A 91 -5.05 1.13 -11.14
N LEU A 92 -3.83 0.79 -10.75
CA LEU A 92 -2.60 1.14 -11.49
C LEU A 92 -2.22 0.07 -12.52
N ASN A 93 -2.52 -1.19 -12.25
CA ASN A 93 -2.33 -2.28 -13.19
C ASN A 93 -3.69 -2.91 -13.51
N LYS A 94 -4.22 -2.59 -14.69
CA LYS A 94 -5.52 -3.08 -15.18
C LYS A 94 -5.48 -4.50 -15.73
N GLU A 95 -4.30 -5.06 -15.97
CA GLU A 95 -4.17 -6.44 -16.44
C GLU A 95 -4.43 -7.43 -15.30
N THR A 96 -3.90 -7.14 -14.12
CA THR A 96 -4.04 -8.00 -12.95
C THR A 96 -5.06 -7.50 -11.94
N ASN A 97 -5.38 -6.20 -11.93
CA ASN A 97 -6.15 -5.47 -10.92
C ASN A 97 -5.57 -5.59 -9.48
N ALA A 98 -4.31 -6.02 -9.35
CA ALA A 98 -3.71 -6.33 -8.05
C ALA A 98 -2.80 -5.22 -7.50
N THR A 99 -2.64 -4.12 -8.22
CA THR A 99 -1.84 -2.96 -7.79
C THR A 99 -2.67 -1.70 -7.88
N TRP A 100 -2.83 -1.04 -6.74
CA TRP A 100 -3.62 0.19 -6.62
C TRP A 100 -2.78 1.33 -6.06
N GLY A 101 -3.21 2.56 -6.33
CA GLY A 101 -2.70 3.77 -5.71
C GLY A 101 -3.74 4.33 -4.73
N MET A 102 -3.52 4.15 -3.43
CA MET A 102 -4.41 4.65 -2.39
C MET A 102 -4.12 6.14 -2.13
N GLN A 103 -5.11 6.99 -2.33
CA GLN A 103 -4.99 8.43 -2.19
C GLN A 103 -5.75 8.93 -0.97
N PHE A 104 -5.01 9.26 0.08
CA PHE A 104 -5.52 9.92 1.29
C PHE A 104 -5.53 11.45 1.13
N ILE A 105 -4.49 12.00 0.50
CA ILE A 105 -4.29 13.45 0.28
C ILE A 105 -3.84 13.64 -1.16
N TRP A 106 -4.59 14.43 -1.93
CA TRP A 106 -4.20 14.81 -3.28
C TRP A 106 -2.88 15.62 -3.27
N PRO A 107 -1.93 15.42 -4.21
CA PRO A 107 -1.95 14.46 -5.32
C PRO A 107 -1.28 13.10 -5.00
N PHE A 108 -0.93 12.83 -3.76
CA PHE A 108 -0.10 11.69 -3.37
C PHE A 108 -0.90 10.38 -3.32
N LYS A 109 -0.30 9.30 -3.87
CA LYS A 109 -0.86 7.96 -3.84
C LYS A 109 0.11 7.01 -3.14
N ALA A 110 -0.37 6.29 -2.13
CA ALA A 110 0.37 5.23 -1.49
C ALA A 110 0.26 3.94 -2.31
N ASP A 111 1.35 3.22 -2.40
CA ASP A 111 1.41 1.91 -3.06
C ASP A 111 0.62 0.87 -2.24
N PHE A 112 -0.27 0.15 -2.90
CA PHE A 112 -1.15 -0.84 -2.33
C PHE A 112 -1.16 -2.06 -3.25
N ARG A 113 -0.72 -3.22 -2.74
CA ARG A 113 -0.52 -4.43 -3.53
C ARG A 113 -1.21 -5.61 -2.89
N ILE A 114 -2.05 -6.30 -3.64
CA ILE A 114 -2.67 -7.55 -3.23
C ILE A 114 -1.66 -8.66 -3.50
N VAL A 115 -0.99 -9.12 -2.44
CA VAL A 115 0.11 -10.09 -2.56
C VAL A 115 -0.33 -11.53 -2.33
N TYR A 116 -1.45 -11.70 -1.65
CA TYR A 116 -2.15 -12.97 -1.47
C TYR A 116 -3.66 -12.74 -1.53
N LEU A 117 -4.36 -13.66 -2.13
CA LEU A 117 -5.82 -13.71 -2.17
C LEU A 117 -6.22 -15.18 -2.33
N ASN A 118 -7.03 -15.69 -1.41
CA ASN A 118 -7.52 -17.06 -1.54
C ASN A 118 -8.65 -17.14 -2.60
N GLN A 119 -8.93 -18.37 -3.07
CA GLN A 119 -9.83 -18.59 -4.20
C GLN A 119 -11.28 -18.20 -3.93
N ASP A 120 -11.73 -18.28 -2.69
CA ASP A 120 -13.09 -17.93 -2.27
C ASP A 120 -13.25 -16.44 -1.87
N TYR A 121 -12.16 -15.66 -1.92
CA TYR A 121 -12.15 -14.24 -1.55
C TYR A 121 -12.51 -13.99 -0.08
N SER A 122 -12.18 -14.93 0.81
CA SER A 122 -12.40 -14.77 2.25
C SER A 122 -11.16 -14.30 3.02
N ALA A 123 -9.97 -14.36 2.41
CA ALA A 123 -8.72 -13.92 3.01
C ALA A 123 -7.79 -13.27 1.97
N THR A 124 -7.19 -12.15 2.34
CA THR A 124 -6.23 -11.43 1.51
C THR A 124 -5.08 -10.91 2.36
N VAL A 125 -3.93 -10.72 1.74
CA VAL A 125 -2.80 -9.97 2.31
C VAL A 125 -2.46 -8.84 1.37
N ILE A 126 -2.39 -7.64 1.93
CA ILE A 126 -2.07 -6.41 1.23
C ILE A 126 -0.72 -5.92 1.73
N GLY A 127 0.15 -5.55 0.82
CA GLY A 127 1.47 -5.04 1.16
C GLY A 127 1.85 -3.83 0.34
N ARG A 128 3.03 -3.28 0.63
CA ARG A 128 3.65 -2.16 -0.08
C ARG A 128 5.04 -2.57 -0.56
N SER A 129 5.46 -2.03 -1.72
CA SER A 129 6.78 -2.32 -2.30
C SER A 129 7.93 -2.02 -1.34
N LYS A 130 7.77 -1.04 -0.47
CA LYS A 130 8.75 -0.69 0.57
C LYS A 130 8.80 -1.70 1.73
N ARG A 131 7.80 -2.58 1.83
CA ARG A 131 7.65 -3.57 2.92
C ARG A 131 7.65 -2.95 4.32
N ASP A 132 7.17 -1.71 4.42
CA ASP A 132 7.09 -0.94 5.66
C ASP A 132 5.75 -1.13 6.38
N TYR A 133 4.70 -1.57 5.65
CA TYR A 133 3.36 -1.88 6.17
C TYR A 133 2.78 -3.08 5.44
N ILE A 134 2.04 -3.91 6.17
CA ILE A 134 1.26 -5.06 5.69
C ILE A 134 -0.06 -5.10 6.45
#